data_48ce89735c3fa9b5891c1408a76bc972
#
_entry.id   48ce89735c3fa9b5891c1408a76bc972
#
_cell.length_a   1.000
_cell.length_b   1.000
_cell.length_c   1.000
_cell.angle_alpha   90.00
_cell.angle_beta   90.00
_cell.angle_gamma   90.00
#
_symmetry.space_group_name_H-M   'P 1'
#
loop_
_entity.id
_entity.type
_entity.pdbx_description
1 polymer ?
#
loop_
_entity_poly.entity_id
_entity_poly.type
_entity_poly.pdbx_seq_one_letter_code
_entity_poly.pdbx_strand_id
1 'polypeptide(L)'
;MTSLGELVCIADFVGNGLNIPAWRICRGQGWCIFGRNGSGKQLLDRLLVGELATESGLVDRKVAITDIALISFESQQAVYEHERRLAATDLLTDDESGTRVADFLPAEKLGDPLIDQLNLRHRLQAFYRELSTGESRKLLVLKALLEDSRLLVCDNPFDGLDPDAVAAI
;
A
#
# COMPACT_ATOMS: atom_id res chain seq x y z
N MET A 1 28.09 12.08 10.79
CA MET A 1 26.63 12.01 10.62
C MET A 1 26.39 10.94 9.58
N THR A 2 25.97 9.76 10.00
CA THR A 2 25.64 8.64 9.10
C THR A 2 24.48 9.11 8.22
N SER A 3 24.70 9.18 6.92
CA SER A 3 23.65 9.43 5.92
C SER A 3 22.57 8.38 6.12
N LEU A 4 21.43 8.78 6.67
CA LEU A 4 20.22 7.98 6.62
C LEU A 4 20.00 7.67 5.14
N GLY A 5 19.97 6.37 4.77
CA GLY A 5 19.88 5.97 3.38
C GLY A 5 18.69 6.65 2.70
N GLU A 6 18.96 7.49 1.72
CA GLU A 6 17.97 8.21 0.92
C GLU A 6 17.16 7.19 0.11
N LEU A 7 15.85 7.29 0.14
CA LEU A 7 14.93 6.44 -0.60
C LEU A 7 14.39 7.14 -1.85
N VAL A 8 13.98 8.41 -1.70
CA VAL A 8 13.48 9.23 -2.80
C VAL A 8 14.02 10.66 -2.64
N CYS A 9 14.45 11.26 -3.73
CA CYS A 9 14.84 12.67 -3.82
C CYS A 9 14.05 13.33 -4.95
N ILE A 10 13.35 14.41 -4.63
CA ILE A 10 12.64 15.26 -5.59
C ILE A 10 13.27 16.64 -5.55
N ALA A 11 13.61 17.21 -6.71
CA ALA A 11 14.16 18.55 -6.83
C ALA A 11 13.54 19.29 -8.03
N ASP A 12 13.10 20.51 -7.79
CA ASP A 12 12.53 21.42 -8.78
C ASP A 12 11.44 20.80 -9.67
N PHE A 13 10.67 19.84 -9.11
CA PHE A 13 9.62 19.16 -9.85
C PHE A 13 8.42 20.07 -10.06
N VAL A 14 8.03 20.23 -11.33
CA VAL A 14 6.78 20.87 -11.73
C VAL A 14 6.11 19.97 -12.76
N GLY A 15 4.86 19.62 -12.51
CA GLY A 15 4.07 18.79 -13.43
C GLY A 15 2.75 18.36 -12.82
N ASN A 16 1.74 18.12 -13.66
CA ASN A 16 0.42 17.62 -13.25
C ASN A 16 -0.26 18.43 -12.13
N GLY A 17 0.05 19.73 -12.00
CA GLY A 17 -0.48 20.58 -10.92
C GLY A 17 0.27 20.49 -9.60
N LEU A 18 1.36 19.73 -9.54
CA LEU A 18 2.28 19.70 -8.40
C LEU A 18 3.47 20.63 -8.64
N ASN A 19 3.92 21.29 -7.59
CA ASN A 19 5.19 22.03 -7.56
C ASN A 19 5.93 21.65 -6.27
N ILE A 20 7.04 20.93 -6.41
CA ILE A 20 7.83 20.42 -5.29
C ILE A 20 9.27 20.91 -5.47
N PRO A 21 9.64 22.04 -4.85
CA PRO A 21 10.99 22.61 -4.99
C PRO A 21 12.08 21.66 -4.51
N ALA A 22 11.89 21.05 -3.34
CA ALA A 22 12.81 20.05 -2.82
C ALA A 22 12.09 19.16 -1.78
N TRP A 23 12.27 17.84 -1.90
CA TRP A 23 11.84 16.89 -0.89
C TRP A 23 12.73 15.66 -0.89
N ARG A 24 13.08 15.19 0.30
CA ARG A 24 13.87 13.97 0.49
C ARG A 24 13.19 13.08 1.48
N ILE A 25 13.04 11.82 1.12
CA ILE A 25 12.53 10.75 1.98
C ILE A 25 13.70 9.83 2.29
N CYS A 26 14.00 9.67 3.57
CA CYS A 26 15.08 8.82 4.04
C CYS A 26 14.52 7.64 4.85
N ARG A 27 15.29 6.56 4.91
CA ARG A 27 14.94 5.38 5.69
C ARG A 27 14.71 5.75 7.16
N GLY A 28 13.65 5.19 7.75
CA GLY A 28 13.26 5.44 9.15
C GLY A 28 12.56 6.78 9.39
N GLN A 29 12.22 7.51 8.33
CA GLN A 29 11.37 8.70 8.46
C GLN A 29 9.90 8.34 8.26
N GLY A 30 9.03 8.94 9.09
CA GLY A 30 7.59 9.00 8.87
C GLY A 30 7.19 10.41 8.41
N TRP A 31 6.45 10.47 7.31
CA TRP A 31 5.90 11.72 6.77
C TRP A 31 4.39 11.69 6.83
N CYS A 32 3.79 12.79 7.23
CA CYS A 32 2.35 12.98 7.19
C CYS A 32 2.04 14.23 6.36
N ILE A 33 1.25 14.04 5.29
CA ILE A 33 0.94 15.08 4.32
C ILE A 33 -0.52 15.47 4.45
N PHE A 34 -0.76 16.70 4.85
CA PHE A 34 -2.09 17.26 5.03
C PHE A 34 -2.44 18.25 3.92
N GLY A 35 -3.70 18.26 3.52
CA GLY A 35 -4.21 19.20 2.54
C GLY A 35 -5.71 19.00 2.29
N ARG A 36 -6.35 20.02 1.72
CA ARG A 36 -7.77 19.97 1.35
C ARG A 36 -8.00 18.91 0.26
N ASN A 37 -9.25 18.49 0.10
CA ASN A 37 -9.61 17.64 -1.05
C ASN A 37 -9.29 18.38 -2.35
N GLY A 38 -8.70 17.66 -3.31
CA GLY A 38 -8.24 18.23 -4.57
C GLY A 38 -6.88 18.96 -4.51
N SER A 39 -6.16 18.95 -3.37
CA SER A 39 -4.85 19.60 -3.25
C SER A 39 -3.69 18.84 -3.90
N GLY A 40 -3.95 17.73 -4.58
CA GLY A 40 -2.92 16.95 -5.28
C GLY A 40 -2.28 15.82 -4.47
N LYS A 41 -2.81 15.44 -3.30
CA LYS A 41 -2.25 14.33 -2.51
C LYS A 41 -2.15 13.03 -3.31
N GLN A 42 -3.22 12.63 -4.00
CA GLN A 42 -3.21 11.44 -4.86
C GLN A 42 -2.21 11.53 -6.03
N LEU A 43 -1.98 12.73 -6.56
CA LEU A 43 -0.95 12.94 -7.58
C LEU A 43 0.44 12.74 -7.00
N LEU A 44 0.64 13.13 -5.74
CA LEU A 44 1.90 12.88 -5.04
C LEU A 44 2.13 11.38 -4.81
N ASP A 45 1.11 10.63 -4.39
CA ASP A 45 1.20 9.19 -4.23
C ASP A 45 1.60 8.52 -5.55
N ARG A 46 0.93 8.87 -6.65
CA ARG A 46 1.25 8.38 -7.99
C ARG A 46 2.64 8.81 -8.46
N LEU A 47 3.09 10.01 -8.09
CA LEU A 47 4.45 10.44 -8.36
C LEU A 47 5.46 9.56 -7.63
N LEU A 48 5.25 9.25 -6.35
CA LEU A 48 6.15 8.42 -5.56
C LEU A 48 6.27 7.00 -6.10
N VAL A 49 5.18 6.40 -6.55
CA VAL A 49 5.19 5.03 -7.12
C VAL A 49 5.56 4.98 -8.61
N GLY A 50 5.89 6.13 -9.22
CA GLY A 50 6.36 6.16 -10.61
C GLY A 50 5.29 6.13 -11.69
N GLU A 51 4.03 6.34 -11.34
CA GLU A 51 2.92 6.38 -12.29
C GLU A 51 2.74 7.73 -12.99
N LEU A 52 3.41 8.78 -12.51
CA LEU A 52 3.41 10.08 -13.16
C LEU A 52 4.74 10.33 -13.88
N ALA A 53 4.62 10.82 -15.11
CA ALA A 53 5.78 11.30 -15.86
C ALA A 53 6.36 12.56 -15.22
N THR A 54 7.68 12.66 -15.21
CA THR A 54 8.39 13.87 -14.81
C THR A 54 8.42 14.81 -16.01
N GLU A 55 7.71 15.93 -15.93
CA GLU A 55 7.67 16.95 -16.97
C GLU A 55 8.86 17.90 -16.86
N SER A 56 9.22 18.28 -15.63
CA SER A 56 10.42 19.05 -15.34
C SER A 56 10.96 18.74 -13.94
N GLY A 57 12.23 19.05 -13.69
CA GLY A 57 12.90 18.75 -12.43
C GLY A 57 13.42 17.31 -12.36
N LEU A 58 13.66 16.83 -11.15
CA LEU A 58 14.22 15.52 -10.86
C LEU A 58 13.32 14.75 -9.89
N VAL A 59 13.06 13.49 -10.21
CA VAL A 59 12.50 12.50 -9.27
C VAL A 59 13.40 11.28 -9.29
N ASP A 60 14.32 11.21 -8.35
CA ASP A 60 15.30 10.14 -8.21
C ASP A 60 14.86 9.17 -7.11
N ARG A 61 14.56 7.93 -7.47
CA ARG A 61 14.19 6.84 -6.58
C ARG A 61 15.39 5.92 -6.40
N LYS A 62 15.93 5.89 -5.18
CA LYS A 62 17.02 4.98 -4.78
C LYS A 62 16.51 3.60 -4.37
N VAL A 63 15.20 3.39 -4.49
CA VAL A 63 14.52 2.11 -4.25
C VAL A 63 13.85 1.65 -5.53
N ALA A 64 13.77 0.34 -5.74
CA ALA A 64 13.01 -0.20 -6.85
C ALA A 64 11.51 0.13 -6.65
N ILE A 65 10.78 0.33 -7.74
CA ILE A 65 9.33 0.58 -7.67
C ILE A 65 8.60 -0.59 -7.01
N THR A 66 9.10 -1.80 -7.21
CA THR A 66 8.59 -3.03 -6.56
C THR A 66 8.74 -3.04 -5.04
N ASP A 67 9.65 -2.23 -4.50
CA ASP A 67 9.87 -2.10 -3.06
C ASP A 67 9.05 -0.95 -2.45
N ILE A 68 8.20 -0.30 -3.25
CA ILE A 68 7.29 0.76 -2.82
C ILE A 68 5.88 0.19 -2.80
N ALA A 69 5.28 0.10 -1.63
CA ALA A 69 3.89 -0.31 -1.49
C ALA A 69 2.99 0.93 -1.45
N LEU A 70 1.95 0.96 -2.27
CA LEU A 70 0.89 1.96 -2.24
C LEU A 70 -0.41 1.34 -1.75
N ILE A 71 -0.92 1.88 -0.64
CA ILE A 71 -2.22 1.51 -0.08
C ILE A 71 -3.15 2.70 -0.20
N SER A 72 -4.05 2.61 -1.15
CA SER A 72 -5.10 3.60 -1.42
C SER A 72 -6.44 2.89 -1.58
N PHE A 73 -7.51 3.65 -1.67
CA PHE A 73 -8.82 3.10 -2.00
C PHE A 73 -8.80 2.46 -3.40
N GLU A 74 -8.14 3.10 -4.36
CA GLU A 74 -8.04 2.61 -5.74
C GLU A 74 -7.24 1.30 -5.82
N SER A 75 -6.12 1.21 -5.09
CA SER A 75 -5.32 -0.04 -5.06
C SER A 75 -6.11 -1.19 -4.43
N GLN A 76 -6.85 -0.93 -3.35
CA GLN A 76 -7.73 -1.91 -2.71
C GLN A 76 -8.86 -2.35 -3.64
N GLN A 77 -9.50 -1.41 -4.33
CA GLN A 77 -10.56 -1.69 -5.30
C GLN A 77 -10.04 -2.53 -6.48
N ALA A 78 -8.84 -2.23 -6.97
CA ALA A 78 -8.23 -2.97 -8.06
C ALA A 78 -7.99 -4.45 -7.69
N VAL A 79 -7.52 -4.72 -6.48
CA VAL A 79 -7.36 -6.09 -5.96
C VAL A 79 -8.72 -6.78 -5.86
N TYR A 80 -9.74 -6.12 -5.30
CA TYR A 80 -11.08 -6.68 -5.18
C TYR A 80 -11.69 -7.05 -6.54
N GLU A 81 -11.54 -6.17 -7.53
CA GLU A 81 -12.03 -6.43 -8.89
C GLU A 81 -11.28 -7.56 -9.59
N HIS A 82 -9.98 -7.67 -9.35
CA HIS A 82 -9.17 -8.78 -9.85
C HIS A 82 -9.67 -10.11 -9.27
N GLU A 83 -9.83 -10.21 -7.96
CA GLU A 83 -10.33 -11.40 -7.27
C GLU A 83 -11.74 -11.78 -7.72
N ARG A 84 -12.61 -10.78 -7.92
CA ARG A 84 -13.95 -11.01 -8.45
C ARG A 84 -13.94 -11.60 -9.86
N ARG A 85 -12.99 -11.16 -10.71
CA ARG A 85 -12.84 -11.72 -12.07
C ARG A 85 -12.32 -13.15 -12.04
N LEU A 86 -11.35 -13.45 -11.18
CA LEU A 86 -10.86 -14.82 -10.98
C LEU A 86 -12.01 -15.74 -10.57
N ALA A 87 -12.81 -15.35 -9.59
CA ALA A 87 -13.97 -16.10 -9.15
C ALA A 87 -15.03 -16.31 -10.25
N ALA A 88 -15.22 -15.35 -11.16
CA ALA A 88 -16.18 -15.44 -12.26
C ALA A 88 -15.69 -16.31 -13.43
N THR A 89 -14.39 -16.55 -13.55
CA THR A 89 -13.81 -17.35 -14.63
C THR A 89 -13.82 -18.84 -14.33
N ASP A 90 -13.91 -19.20 -13.05
CA ASP A 90 -13.95 -20.59 -12.57
C ASP A 90 -15.39 -21.13 -12.60
N LEU A 91 -15.88 -21.40 -13.82
CA LEU A 91 -17.26 -21.89 -14.08
C LEU A 91 -17.54 -23.30 -13.55
N LEU A 92 -16.63 -23.97 -12.84
CA LEU A 92 -16.74 -25.39 -12.54
C LEU A 92 -16.99 -25.75 -11.06
N THR A 93 -16.77 -24.82 -10.11
CA THR A 93 -17.14 -25.07 -8.70
C THR A 93 -17.36 -23.74 -7.96
N ASP A 94 -18.59 -23.46 -7.57
CA ASP A 94 -19.00 -22.21 -6.88
C ASP A 94 -18.32 -21.98 -5.52
N ASP A 95 -17.63 -22.97 -4.96
CA ASP A 95 -17.16 -22.95 -3.56
C ASP A 95 -15.64 -22.79 -3.37
N GLU A 96 -14.82 -22.87 -4.43
CA GLU A 96 -13.35 -22.87 -4.30
C GLU A 96 -12.63 -21.83 -5.16
N SER A 97 -13.31 -20.86 -5.74
CA SER A 97 -12.69 -19.88 -6.63
C SER A 97 -12.26 -18.60 -5.93
N GLY A 98 -11.03 -18.16 -6.17
CA GLY A 98 -10.42 -16.95 -5.62
C GLY A 98 -9.20 -17.22 -4.75
N THR A 99 -8.48 -16.16 -4.39
CA THR A 99 -7.26 -16.25 -3.59
C THR A 99 -7.59 -16.21 -2.10
N ARG A 100 -7.05 -17.15 -1.32
CA ARG A 100 -7.18 -17.14 0.14
C ARG A 100 -6.32 -16.04 0.74
N VAL A 101 -6.73 -15.51 1.88
CA VAL A 101 -5.97 -14.48 2.62
C VAL A 101 -4.54 -14.93 2.91
N ALA A 102 -4.33 -16.20 3.26
CA ALA A 102 -3.01 -16.75 3.49
C ALA A 102 -2.09 -16.65 2.25
N ASP A 103 -2.66 -16.77 1.04
CA ASP A 103 -1.88 -16.76 -0.21
C ASP A 103 -1.45 -15.35 -0.64
N PHE A 104 -1.99 -14.30 0.01
CA PHE A 104 -1.51 -12.92 -0.13
C PHE A 104 -0.23 -12.65 0.67
N LEU A 105 0.14 -13.53 1.60
CA LEU A 105 1.23 -13.33 2.54
C LEU A 105 2.39 -14.29 2.23
N PRO A 106 3.64 -13.91 2.52
CA PRO A 106 4.76 -14.82 2.42
C PRO A 106 4.53 -16.07 3.30
N ALA A 107 4.64 -17.27 2.73
CA ALA A 107 4.30 -18.51 3.42
C ALA A 107 5.12 -18.71 4.72
N GLU A 108 6.38 -18.29 4.71
CA GLU A 108 7.29 -18.33 5.87
C GLU A 108 6.95 -17.34 6.97
N LYS A 109 6.11 -16.34 6.65
CA LYS A 109 5.66 -15.30 7.60
C LYS A 109 4.25 -15.55 8.17
N LEU A 110 3.60 -16.66 7.85
CA LEU A 110 2.25 -16.97 8.37
C LEU A 110 2.18 -17.14 9.89
N GLY A 111 3.32 -17.31 10.55
CA GLY A 111 3.46 -17.32 12.02
C GLY A 111 3.69 -15.95 12.65
N ASP A 112 3.79 -14.87 11.88
CA ASP A 112 4.15 -13.55 12.38
C ASP A 112 3.09 -12.99 13.34
N PRO A 113 3.50 -12.40 14.49
CA PRO A 113 2.60 -11.80 15.48
C PRO A 113 1.74 -10.65 14.93
N LEU A 114 2.19 -9.95 13.89
CA LEU A 114 1.42 -8.86 13.27
C LEU A 114 0.06 -9.34 12.74
N ILE A 115 -0.05 -10.62 12.33
CA ILE A 115 -1.30 -11.22 11.88
C ILE A 115 -2.35 -11.21 13.00
N ASP A 116 -1.91 -11.51 14.23
CA ASP A 116 -2.78 -11.49 15.40
C ASP A 116 -3.08 -10.07 15.87
N GLN A 117 -2.10 -9.17 15.84
CA GLN A 117 -2.28 -7.77 16.20
C GLN A 117 -3.30 -7.06 15.31
N LEU A 118 -3.30 -7.37 14.01
CA LEU A 118 -4.29 -6.86 13.05
C LEU A 118 -5.60 -7.65 13.05
N ASN A 119 -5.73 -8.68 13.93
CA ASN A 119 -6.91 -9.55 14.03
C ASN A 119 -7.28 -10.22 12.70
N LEU A 120 -6.29 -10.74 11.97
CA LEU A 120 -6.49 -11.42 10.69
C LEU A 120 -6.28 -12.94 10.76
N ARG A 121 -5.78 -13.49 11.89
CA ARG A 121 -5.47 -14.93 12.04
C ARG A 121 -6.68 -15.82 11.69
N HIS A 122 -7.86 -15.45 12.14
CA HIS A 122 -9.09 -16.21 11.91
C HIS A 122 -9.59 -16.13 10.45
N ARG A 123 -9.04 -15.20 9.66
CA ARG A 123 -9.39 -14.99 8.26
C ARG A 123 -8.42 -15.63 7.26
N LEU A 124 -7.32 -16.24 7.70
CA LEU A 124 -6.29 -16.78 6.80
C LEU A 124 -6.84 -17.79 5.78
N GLN A 125 -7.87 -18.56 6.14
CA GLN A 125 -8.50 -19.53 5.25
C GLN A 125 -9.68 -18.96 4.43
N ALA A 126 -10.13 -17.76 4.73
CA ALA A 126 -11.20 -17.10 3.98
C ALA A 126 -10.68 -16.62 2.62
N PHE A 127 -11.56 -16.47 1.64
CA PHE A 127 -11.23 -15.82 0.39
C PHE A 127 -11.17 -14.31 0.54
N TYR A 128 -10.31 -13.64 -0.22
CA TYR A 128 -10.19 -12.17 -0.18
C TYR A 128 -11.53 -11.45 -0.37
N ARG A 129 -12.39 -11.95 -1.24
CA ARG A 129 -13.72 -11.39 -1.53
C ARG A 129 -14.68 -11.40 -0.34
N GLU A 130 -14.40 -12.22 0.68
CA GLU A 130 -15.21 -12.35 1.90
C GLU A 130 -14.81 -11.37 2.99
N LEU A 131 -13.71 -10.66 2.77
CA LEU A 131 -13.23 -9.66 3.71
C LEU A 131 -14.10 -8.40 3.66
N SER A 132 -14.32 -7.81 4.82
CA SER A 132 -14.83 -6.44 4.92
C SER A 132 -13.79 -5.45 4.36
N THR A 133 -14.22 -4.23 4.05
CA THR A 133 -13.33 -3.16 3.59
C THR A 133 -12.16 -2.91 4.56
N GLY A 134 -12.44 -2.93 5.87
CA GLY A 134 -11.40 -2.78 6.89
C GLY A 134 -10.44 -3.97 6.94
N GLU A 135 -10.95 -5.22 6.87
CA GLU A 135 -10.11 -6.42 6.86
C GLU A 135 -9.22 -6.50 5.61
N SER A 136 -9.76 -6.17 4.43
CA SER A 136 -8.97 -6.14 3.21
C SER A 136 -7.88 -5.06 3.25
N ARG A 137 -8.16 -3.89 3.86
CA ARG A 137 -7.14 -2.86 4.08
C ARG A 137 -6.05 -3.31 5.04
N LYS A 138 -6.42 -3.91 6.18
CA LYS A 138 -5.46 -4.52 7.12
C LYS A 138 -4.56 -5.55 6.43
N LEU A 139 -5.15 -6.39 5.57
CA LEU A 139 -4.38 -7.39 4.81
C LEU A 139 -3.36 -6.74 3.88
N LEU A 140 -3.72 -5.67 3.15
CA LEU A 140 -2.77 -4.98 2.26
C LEU A 140 -1.63 -4.30 3.03
N VAL A 141 -1.94 -3.69 4.19
CA VAL A 141 -0.91 -3.16 5.10
C VAL A 141 0.00 -4.27 5.61
N LEU A 142 -0.58 -5.35 6.11
CA LEU A 142 0.15 -6.51 6.60
C LEU A 142 1.07 -7.10 5.52
N LYS A 143 0.55 -7.28 4.30
CA LYS A 143 1.33 -7.74 3.15
C LYS A 143 2.56 -6.86 2.93
N ALA A 144 2.37 -5.55 2.84
CA ALA A 144 3.47 -4.60 2.62
C ALA A 144 4.53 -4.65 3.73
N LEU A 145 4.12 -4.82 5.00
CA LEU A 145 5.03 -4.95 6.12
C LEU A 145 5.78 -6.29 6.12
N LEU A 146 5.11 -7.39 5.77
CA LEU A 146 5.72 -8.72 5.74
C LEU A 146 6.60 -8.96 4.51
N GLU A 147 6.36 -8.28 3.41
CA GLU A 147 7.20 -8.29 2.20
C GLU A 147 8.42 -7.37 2.31
N ASP A 148 8.66 -6.76 3.49
CA ASP A 148 9.78 -5.87 3.75
C ASP A 148 9.84 -4.67 2.77
N SER A 149 8.69 -4.11 2.39
CA SER A 149 8.61 -2.92 1.55
C SER A 149 9.47 -1.80 2.15
N ARG A 150 10.31 -1.17 1.33
CA ARG A 150 11.25 -0.14 1.78
C ARG A 150 10.60 1.22 1.96
N LEU A 151 9.52 1.47 1.22
CA LEU A 151 8.69 2.67 1.33
C LEU A 151 7.22 2.27 1.29
N LEU A 152 6.48 2.66 2.31
CA LEU A 152 5.04 2.50 2.38
C LEU A 152 4.37 3.86 2.18
N VAL A 153 3.53 3.95 1.16
CA VAL A 153 2.70 5.13 0.86
C VAL A 153 1.26 4.79 1.18
N CYS A 154 0.62 5.54 2.06
CA CYS A 154 -0.75 5.28 2.48
C CYS A 154 -1.63 6.52 2.25
N ASP A 155 -2.61 6.41 1.37
CA ASP A 155 -3.68 7.40 1.27
C ASP A 155 -4.80 7.06 2.26
N ASN A 156 -5.13 8.02 3.13
CA ASN A 156 -6.12 7.85 4.20
C ASN A 156 -5.90 6.57 5.03
N PRO A 157 -4.74 6.39 5.69
CA PRO A 157 -4.29 5.10 6.25
C PRO A 157 -5.25 4.52 7.29
N PHE A 158 -6.06 5.33 7.95
CA PHE A 158 -6.95 4.92 9.04
C PHE A 158 -8.41 4.74 8.61
N ASP A 159 -8.72 4.99 7.34
CA ASP A 159 -10.09 4.87 6.84
C ASP A 159 -10.55 3.41 6.87
N GLY A 160 -11.68 3.16 7.56
CA GLY A 160 -12.24 1.82 7.73
C GLY A 160 -11.51 0.91 8.72
N LEU A 161 -10.50 1.42 9.47
CA LEU A 161 -9.84 0.67 10.54
C LEU A 161 -10.50 0.93 11.91
N ASP A 162 -10.56 -0.10 12.74
CA ASP A 162 -10.94 0.02 14.14
C ASP A 162 -9.79 0.61 14.99
N PRO A 163 -10.08 1.16 16.19
CA PRO A 163 -9.06 1.79 17.04
C PRO A 163 -7.89 0.88 17.39
N ASP A 164 -8.12 -0.41 17.57
CA ASP A 164 -7.07 -1.37 17.94
C ASP A 164 -6.12 -1.61 16.76
N ALA A 165 -6.66 -1.69 15.54
CA ALA A 165 -5.83 -1.78 14.35
C ALA A 165 -5.02 -0.51 14.08
N VAL A 166 -5.60 0.67 14.35
CA VAL A 166 -4.87 1.96 14.25
C VAL A 166 -3.71 2.01 15.25
N ALA A 167 -3.87 1.45 16.43
CA ALA A 167 -2.81 1.41 17.45
C ALA A 167 -1.70 0.38 17.14
N ALA A 168 -1.98 -0.61 16.28
CA ALA A 168 -1.05 -1.67 15.91
C ALA A 168 -0.16 -1.32 14.70
N ILE A 169 -0.55 -0.31 13.92
CA ILE A 169 0.18 0.19 12.75
C ILE A 169 1.04 1.40 13.11
#